data_74f49471f486b29d72fc9cc2ff6ae74d
#
_entry.id   74f49471f486b29d72fc9cc2ff6ae74d
#
_cell.length_a   1.000
_cell.length_b   1.000
_cell.length_c   1.000
_cell.angle_alpha   90.00
_cell.angle_beta   90.00
_cell.angle_gamma   90.00
#
_symmetry.space_group_name_H-M   'P 1'
#
loop_
_entity.id
_entity.type
_entity.pdbx_description
1 polymer ?
#
loop_
_entity_poly.entity_id
_entity_poly.type
_entity_poly.pdbx_seq_one_letter_code
_entity_poly.pdbx_strand_id
1 'polypeptide(L)'
;MSSGIVLLIVVVVMLVIIAYLVGILIRKRNDSRIAQLEERKQKLFDLPINEEIEEVKKLHLIGQSQTTFREWNQKWIDISTNSFADIENHIFEAENMNDTFHFFKASGEINNIESQLDLVEEDIKSIREALSTLKEQEEKNSARVKHALDLYEELQNSIEENSDNFGSTMTEINKQLKNIEAEFAEFVTLNSSGDPVEASTILDRAEEHTIALGQISEKIPAIVAKLEDDFPDQLDDLESGYRKLIEQNYHFPEKNIERRFQEIREAIRSNSSELVSLDLDRAEEENAEIQEKIDNLYSIFEREIASYKVVMRQKKILPDYLKHAKENNKKLQEELERLMLTYIFDETYAADVRSFASDISGVETAVLPTLENFETQVKPFSELEKIFEKSLNTLSAVENGQVEVFEKLQAIEKNEAKAREELDIYVNKLHVIKRYMEKRNLPGIPQSFLSVFFSTSAQIEALMDELSRGRINIDAVMRLTETSKNAVDHLEETAYLVVQNATLTEQLLQYSNR
;
A
#
# COMPACT_ATOMS: atom_id res chain seq x y z
N MET A 1 73.82 -96.12 45.32
CA MET A 1 72.58 -95.44 44.94
C MET A 1 72.60 -95.18 43.46
N SER A 2 71.66 -95.69 42.68
CA SER A 2 71.67 -95.65 41.23
C SER A 2 71.54 -94.16 40.73
N SER A 3 72.32 -93.83 39.67
CA SER A 3 72.40 -92.52 39.02
C SER A 3 71.01 -91.96 38.66
N GLY A 4 69.99 -92.76 38.47
CA GLY A 4 68.59 -92.42 38.18
C GLY A 4 67.84 -91.82 39.36
N ILE A 5 68.13 -92.28 40.62
CA ILE A 5 67.50 -91.71 41.82
C ILE A 5 68.04 -90.29 42.11
N VAL A 6 69.33 -90.00 41.87
CA VAL A 6 69.94 -88.68 42.02
C VAL A 6 69.38 -87.75 40.99
N LEU A 7 69.17 -88.14 39.74
CA LEU A 7 68.57 -87.35 38.67
C LEU A 7 67.10 -87.04 38.99
N LEU A 8 66.33 -87.98 39.51
CA LEU A 8 64.93 -87.78 39.93
C LEU A 8 64.82 -86.75 41.06
N ILE A 9 65.75 -86.82 42.07
CA ILE A 9 65.80 -85.87 43.17
C ILE A 9 66.13 -84.49 42.65
N VAL A 10 67.11 -84.36 41.71
CA VAL A 10 67.45 -83.04 41.11
C VAL A 10 66.29 -82.49 40.31
N VAL A 11 65.55 -83.31 39.53
CA VAL A 11 64.37 -82.84 38.78
C VAL A 11 63.25 -82.42 39.74
N VAL A 12 62.98 -83.18 40.82
CA VAL A 12 61.99 -82.78 41.84
C VAL A 12 62.37 -81.47 42.56
N VAL A 13 63.67 -81.33 42.95
CA VAL A 13 64.17 -80.09 43.56
C VAL A 13 64.03 -78.88 42.58
N MET A 14 64.38 -79.14 41.29
CA MET A 14 64.22 -78.08 40.29
C MET A 14 62.73 -77.70 40.09
N LEU A 15 61.83 -78.69 40.05
CA LEU A 15 60.38 -78.39 39.98
C LEU A 15 59.87 -77.65 41.20
N VAL A 16 60.34 -77.96 42.41
CA VAL A 16 60.01 -77.22 43.65
C VAL A 16 60.54 -75.76 43.61
N ILE A 17 61.79 -75.60 43.12
CA ILE A 17 62.32 -74.20 42.97
C ILE A 17 61.53 -73.42 41.93
N ILE A 18 61.19 -74.06 40.78
CA ILE A 18 60.36 -73.36 39.74
C ILE A 18 58.97 -73.06 40.33
N ALA A 19 58.32 -74.03 41.02
CA ALA A 19 57.02 -73.76 41.65
C ALA A 19 57.10 -72.66 42.69
N TYR A 20 58.20 -72.58 43.48
CA TYR A 20 58.41 -71.48 44.43
C TYR A 20 58.63 -70.13 43.77
N LEU A 21 59.45 -70.04 42.70
CA LEU A 21 59.64 -68.81 41.93
C LEU A 21 58.34 -68.38 41.24
N VAL A 22 57.61 -69.31 40.63
CA VAL A 22 56.26 -68.97 40.06
C VAL A 22 55.32 -68.51 41.16
N GLY A 23 55.34 -69.11 42.36
CA GLY A 23 54.53 -68.66 43.49
C GLY A 23 54.86 -67.20 43.92
N ILE A 24 56.17 -66.88 43.99
CA ILE A 24 56.60 -65.49 44.28
C ILE A 24 56.14 -64.46 43.19
N LEU A 25 56.22 -64.88 41.92
CA LEU A 25 55.76 -64.04 40.80
C LEU A 25 54.23 -63.78 40.86
N ILE A 26 53.46 -64.89 41.15
CA ILE A 26 52.00 -64.75 41.30
C ILE A 26 51.67 -63.89 42.54
N ARG A 27 52.35 -64.11 43.66
CA ARG A 27 52.18 -63.31 44.86
C ARG A 27 52.39 -61.81 44.56
N LYS A 28 53.54 -61.47 43.99
CA LYS A 28 53.86 -60.05 43.64
C LYS A 28 52.87 -59.48 42.67
N ARG A 29 52.39 -60.26 41.70
CA ARG A 29 51.35 -59.78 40.77
C ARG A 29 50.00 -59.54 41.48
N ASN A 30 49.60 -60.45 42.38
CA ASN A 30 48.39 -60.31 43.19
C ASN A 30 48.51 -59.11 44.10
N ASP A 31 49.64 -58.93 44.82
CA ASP A 31 49.89 -57.75 45.69
C ASP A 31 49.72 -56.45 44.90
N SER A 32 50.30 -56.36 43.66
CA SER A 32 50.18 -55.18 42.83
C SER A 32 48.71 -54.93 42.37
N ARG A 33 47.97 -55.98 42.07
CA ARG A 33 46.55 -55.87 41.69
C ARG A 33 45.71 -55.42 42.91
N ILE A 34 45.93 -55.98 44.09
CA ILE A 34 45.22 -55.61 45.30
C ILE A 34 45.48 -54.13 45.62
N ALA A 35 46.75 -53.68 45.57
CA ALA A 35 47.07 -52.26 45.79
C ALA A 35 46.41 -51.33 44.76
N GLN A 36 46.29 -51.78 43.49
CA GLN A 36 45.54 -51.02 42.46
C GLN A 36 44.04 -50.98 42.75
N LEU A 37 43.44 -52.07 43.18
CA LEU A 37 42.03 -52.12 43.55
C LEU A 37 41.73 -51.27 44.78
N GLU A 38 42.61 -51.28 45.78
CA GLU A 38 42.50 -50.43 46.95
C GLU A 38 42.61 -48.95 46.58
N GLU A 39 43.56 -48.55 45.76
CA GLU A 39 43.66 -47.18 45.20
C GLU A 39 42.41 -46.80 44.44
N ARG A 40 41.86 -47.72 43.60
CA ARG A 40 40.61 -47.50 42.83
C ARG A 40 39.41 -47.33 43.77
N LYS A 41 39.26 -48.17 44.78
CA LYS A 41 38.24 -48.05 45.83
C LYS A 41 38.30 -46.69 46.52
N GLN A 42 39.51 -46.28 46.92
CA GLN A 42 39.70 -44.99 47.60
C GLN A 42 39.35 -43.81 46.73
N LYS A 43 39.72 -43.86 45.43
CA LYS A 43 39.33 -42.81 44.48
C LYS A 43 37.84 -42.71 44.31
N LEU A 44 37.12 -43.83 44.28
CA LEU A 44 35.66 -43.83 44.17
C LEU A 44 34.99 -43.31 45.45
N PHE A 45 35.53 -43.67 46.60
CA PHE A 45 35.05 -43.23 47.93
C PHE A 45 35.24 -41.73 48.15
N ASP A 46 36.36 -41.17 47.66
CA ASP A 46 36.70 -39.73 47.79
C ASP A 46 35.94 -38.84 46.79
N LEU A 47 35.12 -39.40 45.91
CA LEU A 47 34.30 -38.58 45.01
C LEU A 47 33.31 -37.68 45.81
N PRO A 48 33.08 -36.41 45.40
CA PRO A 48 32.29 -35.45 46.15
C PRO A 48 30.77 -35.67 46.03
N ILE A 49 30.32 -36.93 46.05
CA ILE A 49 28.89 -37.28 45.87
C ILE A 49 28.00 -36.75 46.99
N ASN A 50 28.52 -36.75 48.21
CA ASN A 50 27.80 -36.17 49.37
C ASN A 50 27.55 -34.67 49.20
N GLU A 51 28.51 -33.94 48.62
CA GLU A 51 28.35 -32.52 48.29
C GLU A 51 27.31 -32.32 47.19
N GLU A 52 27.37 -33.14 46.11
CA GLU A 52 26.43 -33.13 45.02
C GLU A 52 24.99 -33.46 45.51
N ILE A 53 24.83 -34.40 46.43
CA ILE A 53 23.55 -34.72 47.07
C ILE A 53 23.03 -33.54 47.90
N GLU A 54 23.88 -32.91 48.75
CA GLU A 54 23.50 -31.77 49.55
C GLU A 54 23.17 -30.54 48.70
N GLU A 55 23.79 -30.36 47.52
CA GLU A 55 23.39 -29.32 46.57
C GLU A 55 22.00 -29.58 46.02
N VAL A 56 21.72 -30.78 45.53
CA VAL A 56 20.40 -31.15 45.00
C VAL A 56 19.32 -31.14 46.12
N LYS A 57 19.65 -31.49 47.34
CA LYS A 57 18.75 -31.43 48.49
C LYS A 57 18.35 -30.00 48.89
N LYS A 58 19.20 -28.99 48.58
CA LYS A 58 18.87 -27.58 48.80
C LYS A 58 17.87 -27.07 47.77
N LEU A 59 17.76 -27.74 46.62
CA LEU A 59 16.70 -27.47 45.66
C LEU A 59 15.37 -27.94 46.25
N HIS A 60 14.36 -27.12 46.13
CA HIS A 60 13.02 -27.43 46.65
C HIS A 60 12.32 -28.45 45.74
N LEU A 61 12.89 -29.68 45.66
CA LEU A 61 12.35 -30.75 44.83
C LEU A 61 10.97 -31.15 45.31
N ILE A 62 10.02 -31.29 44.42
CA ILE A 62 8.63 -31.63 44.69
C ILE A 62 8.20 -32.79 43.79
N GLY A 63 7.27 -33.63 44.29
CA GLY A 63 6.64 -34.67 43.50
C GLY A 63 7.60 -35.76 43.04
N GLN A 64 7.58 -36.06 41.76
CA GLN A 64 8.36 -37.13 41.15
C GLN A 64 9.88 -36.91 41.26
N SER A 65 10.33 -35.67 41.11
CA SER A 65 11.74 -35.30 41.26
C SER A 65 12.25 -35.59 42.69
N GLN A 66 11.39 -35.35 43.73
CA GLN A 66 11.72 -35.70 45.11
C GLN A 66 11.78 -37.20 45.33
N THR A 67 10.88 -37.98 44.70
CA THR A 67 10.90 -39.44 44.78
C THR A 67 12.15 -40.03 44.12
N THR A 68 12.47 -39.58 42.92
CA THR A 68 13.68 -39.96 42.19
C THR A 68 14.95 -39.61 42.96
N PHE A 69 15.01 -38.39 43.56
CA PHE A 69 16.14 -38.00 44.40
C PHE A 69 16.28 -38.93 45.63
N ARG A 70 15.19 -39.29 46.28
CA ARG A 70 15.21 -40.23 47.45
C ARG A 70 15.74 -41.59 47.03
N GLU A 71 15.34 -42.13 45.89
CA GLU A 71 15.80 -43.44 45.40
C GLU A 71 17.34 -43.40 45.13
N TRP A 72 17.83 -42.38 44.45
CA TRP A 72 19.26 -42.24 44.21
C TRP A 72 20.10 -41.98 45.47
N ASN A 73 19.58 -41.17 46.36
CA ASN A 73 20.22 -40.90 47.65
C ASN A 73 20.26 -42.18 48.51
N GLN A 74 19.18 -43.00 48.53
CA GLN A 74 19.19 -44.29 49.24
C GLN A 74 20.19 -45.26 48.62
N LYS A 75 20.30 -45.30 47.31
CA LYS A 75 21.29 -46.12 46.59
C LYS A 75 22.70 -45.70 46.95
N TRP A 76 22.99 -44.41 47.02
CA TRP A 76 24.29 -43.92 47.50
C TRP A 76 24.58 -44.29 48.95
N ILE A 77 23.62 -44.17 49.85
CA ILE A 77 23.78 -44.61 51.23
C ILE A 77 24.12 -46.10 51.29
N ASP A 78 23.46 -46.93 50.51
CA ASP A 78 23.74 -48.36 50.44
C ASP A 78 25.15 -48.63 49.90
N ILE A 79 25.57 -48.00 48.86
CA ILE A 79 26.92 -48.12 48.32
C ILE A 79 27.98 -47.68 49.34
N SER A 80 27.80 -46.48 49.93
CA SER A 80 28.77 -45.88 50.82
C SER A 80 28.89 -46.64 52.16
N THR A 81 27.81 -47.30 52.61
CA THR A 81 27.78 -47.96 53.93
C THR A 81 28.06 -49.49 53.77
N ASN A 82 27.45 -50.15 52.80
CA ASN A 82 27.50 -51.57 52.65
C ASN A 82 28.51 -52.03 51.59
N SER A 83 28.36 -51.53 50.32
CA SER A 83 29.18 -52.04 49.21
C SER A 83 30.68 -51.81 49.39
N PHE A 84 31.07 -50.62 49.85
CA PHE A 84 32.50 -50.32 50.15
C PHE A 84 33.03 -51.11 51.34
N ALA A 85 32.20 -51.40 52.39
CA ALA A 85 32.59 -52.23 53.51
C ALA A 85 32.76 -53.69 53.11
N ASP A 86 31.90 -54.22 52.22
CA ASP A 86 32.04 -55.57 51.69
C ASP A 86 33.27 -55.69 50.80
N ILE A 87 33.55 -54.73 49.93
CA ILE A 87 34.77 -54.71 49.14
C ILE A 87 36.01 -54.64 50.04
N GLU A 88 36.03 -53.84 51.09
CA GLU A 88 37.09 -53.78 52.09
C GLU A 88 37.39 -55.15 52.71
N ASN A 89 36.29 -55.86 53.12
CA ASN A 89 36.39 -57.18 53.68
C ASN A 89 36.98 -58.19 52.66
N HIS A 90 36.52 -58.13 51.40
CA HIS A 90 37.05 -58.99 50.33
C HIS A 90 38.50 -58.66 49.98
N ILE A 91 38.93 -57.38 50.03
CA ILE A 91 40.36 -57.00 49.89
C ILE A 91 41.18 -57.65 50.99
N PHE A 92 40.76 -57.55 52.26
CA PHE A 92 41.44 -58.15 53.40
C PHE A 92 41.50 -59.68 53.27
N GLU A 93 40.42 -60.34 52.82
CA GLU A 93 40.43 -61.77 52.57
C GLU A 93 41.40 -62.16 51.41
N ALA A 94 41.44 -61.40 50.31
CA ALA A 94 42.37 -61.62 49.21
C ALA A 94 43.83 -61.49 49.65
N GLU A 95 44.14 -60.47 50.48
CA GLU A 95 45.47 -60.28 51.06
C GLU A 95 45.84 -61.46 51.94
N ASN A 96 44.97 -61.88 52.85
CA ASN A 96 45.24 -63.02 53.74
C ASN A 96 45.41 -64.34 52.96
N MET A 97 44.61 -64.56 51.93
CA MET A 97 44.77 -65.73 51.05
C MET A 97 46.09 -65.71 50.28
N ASN A 98 46.55 -64.50 49.86
CA ASN A 98 47.79 -64.30 49.15
C ASN A 98 49.01 -64.52 50.07
N ASP A 99 48.93 -64.10 51.32
CA ASP A 99 49.95 -64.28 52.35
C ASP A 99 50.09 -65.75 52.83
N THR A 100 48.97 -66.47 52.86
CA THR A 100 48.92 -67.87 53.23
C THR A 100 49.16 -68.85 52.07
N PHE A 101 49.72 -68.38 50.95
CA PHE A 101 50.09 -69.18 49.78
C PHE A 101 48.89 -69.77 49.01
N HIS A 102 47.70 -69.28 49.20
CA HIS A 102 46.51 -69.67 48.44
C HIS A 102 46.31 -68.85 47.16
N PHE A 103 47.32 -68.66 46.35
CA PHE A 103 47.41 -67.70 45.25
C PHE A 103 46.26 -67.79 44.21
N PHE A 104 45.77 -68.98 43.90
CA PHE A 104 44.70 -69.17 42.92
C PHE A 104 43.34 -68.72 43.51
N LYS A 105 43.14 -68.95 44.80
CA LYS A 105 41.93 -68.45 45.49
C LYS A 105 42.00 -66.91 45.63
N ALA A 106 43.16 -66.42 46.01
CA ALA A 106 43.38 -64.94 46.05
C ALA A 106 43.14 -64.33 44.69
N SER A 107 43.60 -64.91 43.59
CA SER A 107 43.35 -64.36 42.23
C SER A 107 41.85 -64.44 41.86
N GLY A 108 41.11 -65.42 42.31
CA GLY A 108 39.64 -65.51 42.14
C GLY A 108 38.95 -64.39 42.90
N GLU A 109 39.36 -64.13 44.15
CA GLU A 109 38.81 -63.09 44.99
C GLU A 109 39.15 -61.70 44.44
N ILE A 110 40.38 -61.47 43.93
CA ILE A 110 40.78 -60.24 43.22
C ILE A 110 39.87 -59.96 42.01
N ASN A 111 39.53 -60.97 41.21
CA ASN A 111 38.60 -60.83 40.09
C ASN A 111 37.19 -60.52 40.56
N ASN A 112 36.75 -61.08 41.71
CA ASN A 112 35.47 -60.77 42.32
C ASN A 112 35.42 -59.27 42.78
N ILE A 113 36.48 -58.81 43.45
CA ILE A 113 36.63 -57.41 43.87
C ILE A 113 36.61 -56.48 42.68
N GLU A 114 37.33 -56.83 41.61
CA GLU A 114 37.35 -56.04 40.36
C GLU A 114 35.96 -55.89 39.77
N SER A 115 35.18 -56.98 39.69
CA SER A 115 33.81 -56.98 39.21
C SER A 115 32.86 -56.18 40.13
N GLN A 116 33.03 -56.25 41.44
CA GLN A 116 32.24 -55.44 42.39
C GLN A 116 32.57 -53.94 42.26
N LEU A 117 33.86 -53.61 42.09
CA LEU A 117 34.26 -52.20 41.87
C LEU A 117 33.73 -51.66 40.55
N ASP A 118 33.69 -52.49 39.49
CA ASP A 118 33.10 -52.10 38.19
C ASP A 118 31.61 -51.78 38.34
N LEU A 119 30.85 -52.60 39.10
CA LEU A 119 29.44 -52.33 39.36
C LEU A 119 29.23 -51.07 40.23
N VAL A 120 30.06 -50.87 41.26
CA VAL A 120 29.99 -49.66 42.11
C VAL A 120 30.33 -48.41 41.30
N GLU A 121 31.31 -48.46 40.42
CA GLU A 121 31.68 -47.36 39.54
C GLU A 121 30.55 -47.01 38.57
N GLU A 122 29.88 -48.01 37.95
CA GLU A 122 28.71 -47.78 37.08
C GLU A 122 27.51 -47.18 37.84
N ASP A 123 27.30 -47.71 39.06
CA ASP A 123 26.24 -47.19 39.92
C ASP A 123 26.51 -45.75 40.38
N ILE A 124 27.73 -45.43 40.78
CA ILE A 124 28.16 -44.05 41.13
C ILE A 124 28.00 -43.13 39.92
N LYS A 125 28.41 -43.55 38.71
CA LYS A 125 28.24 -42.79 37.49
C LYS A 125 26.75 -42.51 37.24
N SER A 126 25.88 -43.51 37.38
CA SER A 126 24.45 -43.38 37.21
C SER A 126 23.82 -42.43 38.20
N ILE A 127 24.25 -42.46 39.46
CA ILE A 127 23.81 -41.54 40.55
C ILE A 127 24.18 -40.10 40.15
N ARG A 128 25.43 -39.84 39.74
CA ARG A 128 25.88 -38.51 39.39
C ARG A 128 25.16 -37.95 38.16
N GLU A 129 24.97 -38.79 37.14
CA GLU A 129 24.19 -38.42 35.95
C GLU A 129 22.75 -38.04 36.33
N ALA A 130 22.12 -38.83 37.20
CA ALA A 130 20.76 -38.56 37.68
C ALA A 130 20.68 -37.26 38.52
N LEU A 131 21.63 -37.04 39.43
CA LEU A 131 21.71 -35.81 40.24
C LEU A 131 21.94 -34.59 39.38
N SER A 132 22.81 -34.67 38.39
CA SER A 132 23.08 -33.59 37.41
C SER A 132 21.82 -33.26 36.60
N THR A 133 21.10 -34.29 36.12
CA THR A 133 19.86 -34.14 35.38
C THR A 133 18.78 -33.48 36.19
N LEU A 134 18.60 -33.93 37.48
CA LEU A 134 17.64 -33.31 38.40
C LEU A 134 17.98 -31.83 38.67
N LYS A 135 19.24 -31.51 38.89
CA LYS A 135 19.69 -30.12 39.11
C LYS A 135 19.39 -29.23 37.88
N GLU A 136 19.76 -29.70 36.69
CA GLU A 136 19.54 -28.96 35.45
C GLU A 136 18.05 -28.77 35.14
N GLN A 137 17.22 -29.78 35.39
CA GLN A 137 15.77 -29.67 35.21
C GLN A 137 15.15 -28.67 36.15
N GLU A 138 15.57 -28.70 37.45
CA GLU A 138 15.03 -27.77 38.46
C GLU A 138 15.48 -26.31 38.19
N GLU A 139 16.72 -26.10 37.82
CA GLU A 139 17.22 -24.78 37.43
C GLU A 139 16.46 -24.22 36.23
N LYS A 140 16.20 -25.05 35.19
CA LYS A 140 15.38 -24.66 34.04
C LYS A 140 13.95 -24.35 34.42
N ASN A 141 13.31 -25.18 35.25
CA ASN A 141 11.96 -24.96 35.72
C ASN A 141 11.86 -23.67 36.55
N SER A 142 12.77 -23.47 37.52
CA SER A 142 12.80 -22.26 38.34
C SER A 142 13.00 -20.99 37.51
N ALA A 143 13.92 -21.02 36.55
CA ALA A 143 14.17 -19.91 35.64
C ALA A 143 12.92 -19.60 34.77
N ARG A 144 12.24 -20.64 34.29
CA ARG A 144 11.03 -20.52 33.50
C ARG A 144 9.85 -19.93 34.29
N VAL A 145 9.63 -20.44 35.51
CA VAL A 145 8.60 -19.89 36.42
C VAL A 145 8.86 -18.43 36.70
N LYS A 146 10.11 -18.10 37.02
CA LYS A 146 10.50 -16.70 37.25
C LYS A 146 10.21 -15.84 36.04
N HIS A 147 10.58 -16.28 34.84
CA HIS A 147 10.33 -15.54 33.62
C HIS A 147 8.83 -15.29 33.38
N ALA A 148 8.00 -16.31 33.56
CA ALA A 148 6.55 -16.17 33.40
C ALA A 148 5.93 -15.21 34.41
N LEU A 149 6.42 -15.23 35.68
CA LEU A 149 5.98 -14.29 36.71
C LEU A 149 6.46 -12.85 36.41
N ASP A 150 7.70 -12.69 35.99
CA ASP A 150 8.25 -11.39 35.61
C ASP A 150 7.42 -10.77 34.45
N LEU A 151 7.07 -11.57 33.42
CA LEU A 151 6.18 -11.14 32.33
C LEU A 151 4.77 -10.71 32.82
N TYR A 152 4.20 -11.48 33.72
CA TYR A 152 2.90 -11.12 34.31
C TYR A 152 2.97 -9.83 35.12
N GLU A 153 3.99 -9.65 35.95
CA GLU A 153 4.20 -8.45 36.75
C GLU A 153 4.42 -7.21 35.86
N GLU A 154 5.22 -7.35 34.79
CA GLU A 154 5.42 -6.28 33.79
C GLU A 154 4.10 -5.91 33.12
N LEU A 155 3.29 -6.89 32.71
CA LEU A 155 1.98 -6.67 32.12
C LEU A 155 1.04 -5.96 33.09
N GLN A 156 0.95 -6.44 34.35
CA GLN A 156 0.09 -5.84 35.36
C GLN A 156 0.48 -4.38 35.61
N ASN A 157 1.75 -4.10 35.79
CA ASN A 157 2.26 -2.74 36.02
C ASN A 157 1.95 -1.83 34.82
N SER A 158 2.16 -2.32 33.60
CA SER A 158 1.86 -1.57 32.38
C SER A 158 0.37 -1.22 32.25
N ILE A 159 -0.51 -2.16 32.62
CA ILE A 159 -1.96 -1.93 32.60
C ILE A 159 -2.38 -0.95 33.71
N GLU A 160 -1.80 -1.05 34.90
CA GLU A 160 -2.10 -0.14 36.02
C GLU A 160 -1.65 1.30 35.71
N GLU A 161 -0.44 1.47 35.17
CA GLU A 161 0.10 2.78 34.80
C GLU A 161 -0.71 3.47 33.70
N ASN A 162 -1.32 2.72 32.81
CA ASN A 162 -2.08 3.22 31.68
C ASN A 162 -3.61 3.03 31.82
N SER A 163 -4.11 2.77 33.03
CA SER A 163 -5.49 2.40 33.31
C SER A 163 -6.54 3.36 32.70
N ASP A 164 -6.24 4.65 32.67
CA ASP A 164 -7.12 5.68 32.13
C ASP A 164 -7.30 5.56 30.60
N ASN A 165 -6.34 4.94 29.91
CA ASN A 165 -6.37 4.81 28.45
C ASN A 165 -7.14 3.58 27.94
N PHE A 166 -7.61 2.74 28.87
CA PHE A 166 -8.37 1.53 28.52
C PHE A 166 -9.90 1.73 28.52
N GLY A 167 -10.38 2.87 29.04
CA GLY A 167 -11.80 3.20 29.05
C GLY A 167 -12.69 2.06 29.57
N SER A 168 -13.73 1.73 28.83
CA SER A 168 -14.70 0.67 29.19
C SER A 168 -14.13 -0.75 29.19
N THR A 169 -13.00 -1.01 28.52
CA THR A 169 -12.38 -2.35 28.43
C THR A 169 -11.71 -2.80 29.72
N MET A 170 -11.39 -1.86 30.63
CA MET A 170 -10.66 -2.14 31.86
C MET A 170 -11.32 -3.23 32.71
N THR A 171 -12.64 -3.35 32.65
CA THR A 171 -13.37 -4.39 33.40
C THR A 171 -13.05 -5.80 32.91
N GLU A 172 -13.00 -6.01 31.60
CA GLU A 172 -12.67 -7.32 31.01
C GLU A 172 -11.18 -7.61 31.12
N ILE A 173 -10.32 -6.60 30.95
CA ILE A 173 -8.86 -6.72 31.16
C ILE A 173 -8.57 -7.21 32.58
N ASN A 174 -9.19 -6.60 33.60
CA ASN A 174 -9.04 -7.01 34.98
C ASN A 174 -9.56 -8.44 35.24
N LYS A 175 -10.59 -8.87 34.53
CA LYS A 175 -11.09 -10.24 34.60
C LYS A 175 -10.09 -11.22 33.98
N GLN A 176 -9.48 -10.88 32.84
CA GLN A 176 -8.45 -11.71 32.23
C GLN A 176 -7.19 -11.80 33.09
N LEU A 177 -6.75 -10.69 33.71
CA LEU A 177 -5.65 -10.70 34.68
C LEU A 177 -5.93 -11.65 35.85
N LYS A 178 -7.14 -11.62 36.42
CA LYS A 178 -7.55 -12.54 37.49
C LYS A 178 -7.58 -14.00 37.05
N ASN A 179 -7.96 -14.27 35.80
CA ASN A 179 -7.91 -15.63 35.24
C ASN A 179 -6.47 -16.13 35.17
N ILE A 180 -5.55 -15.29 34.67
CA ILE A 180 -4.11 -15.61 34.60
C ILE A 180 -3.54 -15.83 36.02
N GLU A 181 -3.89 -14.97 36.98
CA GLU A 181 -3.51 -15.15 38.39
C GLU A 181 -4.01 -16.49 38.97
N ALA A 182 -5.25 -16.88 38.65
CA ALA A 182 -5.80 -18.18 39.05
C ALA A 182 -5.05 -19.36 38.41
N GLU A 183 -4.60 -19.23 37.13
CA GLU A 183 -3.76 -20.23 36.49
C GLU A 183 -2.39 -20.37 37.15
N PHE A 184 -1.74 -19.27 37.53
CA PHE A 184 -0.50 -19.31 38.33
C PHE A 184 -0.74 -19.96 39.71
N ALA A 185 -1.86 -19.69 40.38
CA ALA A 185 -2.22 -20.32 41.65
C ALA A 185 -2.47 -21.83 41.47
N GLU A 186 -3.12 -22.24 40.40
CA GLU A 186 -3.32 -23.64 40.03
C GLU A 186 -1.99 -24.35 39.78
N PHE A 187 -1.09 -23.71 38.99
CA PHE A 187 0.26 -24.16 38.76
C PHE A 187 1.01 -24.44 40.09
N VAL A 188 1.00 -23.48 41.01
CA VAL A 188 1.63 -23.64 42.35
C VAL A 188 1.04 -24.82 43.10
N THR A 189 -0.28 -25.01 43.06
CA THR A 189 -0.99 -26.11 43.73
C THR A 189 -0.59 -27.47 43.13
N LEU A 190 -0.63 -27.62 41.82
CA LEU A 190 -0.26 -28.83 41.08
C LEU A 190 1.22 -29.19 41.29
N ASN A 191 2.10 -28.18 41.18
CA ASN A 191 3.52 -28.36 41.41
C ASN A 191 3.79 -28.86 42.84
N SER A 192 3.08 -28.29 43.83
CA SER A 192 3.20 -28.69 45.25
C SER A 192 2.63 -30.09 45.53
N SER A 193 1.59 -30.52 44.81
CA SER A 193 0.96 -31.82 44.96
C SER A 193 1.70 -32.96 44.25
N GLY A 194 2.67 -32.64 43.42
CA GLY A 194 3.57 -33.61 42.77
C GLY A 194 3.14 -34.07 41.39
N ASP A 195 2.40 -33.27 40.69
CA ASP A 195 2.09 -33.47 39.28
C ASP A 195 2.81 -32.43 38.40
N PRO A 196 4.12 -32.60 38.12
CA PRO A 196 4.93 -31.63 37.38
C PRO A 196 4.57 -31.55 35.92
N VAL A 197 3.96 -32.57 35.33
CA VAL A 197 3.58 -32.59 33.91
C VAL A 197 2.35 -31.69 33.71
N GLU A 198 1.32 -31.86 34.53
CA GLU A 198 0.13 -31.03 34.45
C GLU A 198 0.44 -29.58 34.88
N ALA A 199 1.25 -29.39 35.94
CA ALA A 199 1.76 -28.08 36.33
C ALA A 199 2.47 -27.34 35.17
N SER A 200 3.35 -28.01 34.45
CA SER A 200 4.02 -27.41 33.25
C SER A 200 3.01 -26.96 32.21
N THR A 201 1.97 -27.73 31.95
CA THR A 201 0.92 -27.40 30.97
C THR A 201 0.13 -26.13 31.38
N ILE A 202 -0.16 -26.02 32.70
CA ILE A 202 -0.81 -24.83 33.23
C ILE A 202 0.09 -23.59 33.16
N LEU A 203 1.39 -23.74 33.41
CA LEU A 203 2.35 -22.66 33.29
C LEU A 203 2.46 -22.17 31.83
N ASP A 204 2.51 -23.10 30.86
CA ASP A 204 2.51 -22.78 29.44
C ASP A 204 1.28 -21.97 29.05
N ARG A 205 0.11 -22.36 29.55
CA ARG A 205 -1.14 -21.65 29.31
C ARG A 205 -1.17 -20.26 29.94
N ALA A 206 -0.70 -20.13 31.20
CA ALA A 206 -0.61 -18.84 31.86
C ALA A 206 0.34 -17.87 31.16
N GLU A 207 1.49 -18.38 30.67
CA GLU A 207 2.44 -17.60 29.89
C GLU A 207 1.84 -17.16 28.53
N GLU A 208 1.17 -18.06 27.80
CA GLU A 208 0.48 -17.77 26.56
C GLU A 208 -0.62 -16.71 26.73
N HIS A 209 -1.47 -16.85 27.78
CA HIS A 209 -2.51 -15.89 28.09
C HIS A 209 -1.93 -14.52 28.49
N THR A 210 -0.81 -14.51 29.24
CA THR A 210 -0.10 -13.27 29.60
C THR A 210 0.39 -12.54 28.36
N ILE A 211 1.05 -13.24 27.43
CA ILE A 211 1.54 -12.67 26.17
C ILE A 211 0.37 -12.17 25.30
N ALA A 212 -0.67 -12.98 25.16
CA ALA A 212 -1.85 -12.61 24.38
C ALA A 212 -2.54 -11.35 24.93
N LEU A 213 -2.75 -11.28 26.24
CA LEU A 213 -3.33 -10.09 26.88
C LEU A 213 -2.41 -8.87 26.74
N GLY A 214 -1.08 -9.06 26.80
CA GLY A 214 -0.10 -8.00 26.55
C GLY A 214 -0.24 -7.41 25.15
N GLN A 215 -0.33 -8.25 24.11
CA GLN A 215 -0.51 -7.81 22.72
C GLN A 215 -1.84 -7.08 22.51
N ILE A 216 -2.89 -7.53 23.16
CA ILE A 216 -4.21 -6.88 23.14
C ILE A 216 -4.14 -5.53 23.83
N SER A 217 -3.58 -5.46 25.03
CA SER A 217 -3.50 -4.22 25.83
C SER A 217 -2.66 -3.13 25.16
N GLU A 218 -1.68 -3.49 24.33
CA GLU A 218 -0.86 -2.54 23.58
C GLU A 218 -1.65 -1.78 22.50
N LYS A 219 -2.68 -2.42 21.92
CA LYS A 219 -3.51 -1.84 20.85
C LYS A 219 -4.71 -1.05 21.32
N ILE A 220 -5.28 -1.43 22.46
CA ILE A 220 -6.54 -0.84 23.00
C ILE A 220 -6.48 0.69 23.14
N PRO A 221 -5.41 1.32 23.69
CA PRO A 221 -5.38 2.75 23.90
C PRO A 221 -5.61 3.56 22.63
N ALA A 222 -5.06 3.11 21.48
CA ALA A 222 -5.25 3.78 20.21
C ALA A 222 -6.69 3.68 19.68
N ILE A 223 -7.37 2.57 19.94
CA ILE A 223 -8.78 2.36 19.55
C ILE A 223 -9.70 3.19 20.44
N VAL A 224 -9.45 3.19 21.75
CA VAL A 224 -10.24 3.94 22.76
C VAL A 224 -10.10 5.44 22.52
N ALA A 225 -8.89 5.96 22.29
CA ALA A 225 -8.67 7.38 21.99
C ALA A 225 -9.48 7.87 20.79
N LYS A 226 -9.61 7.06 19.74
CA LYS A 226 -10.47 7.40 18.60
C LYS A 226 -11.94 7.48 18.98
N LEU A 227 -12.43 6.53 19.79
CA LEU A 227 -13.84 6.43 20.15
C LEU A 227 -14.27 7.45 21.23
N GLU A 228 -13.40 7.75 22.19
CA GLU A 228 -13.74 8.61 23.32
C GLU A 228 -13.34 10.09 23.10
N ASP A 229 -12.28 10.33 22.30
CA ASP A 229 -11.77 11.68 22.07
C ASP A 229 -11.91 12.12 20.61
N ASP A 230 -11.23 11.46 19.65
CA ASP A 230 -11.08 11.94 18.29
C ASP A 230 -12.41 12.07 17.53
N PHE A 231 -13.23 11.01 17.55
CA PHE A 231 -14.51 11.02 16.81
C PHE A 231 -15.56 11.92 17.43
N PRO A 232 -15.73 11.97 18.78
CA PRO A 232 -16.60 12.95 19.40
C PRO A 232 -16.20 14.40 19.09
N ASP A 233 -14.92 14.74 19.18
CA ASP A 233 -14.41 16.07 18.88
C ASP A 233 -14.65 16.46 17.41
N GLN A 234 -14.36 15.56 16.46
CA GLN A 234 -14.63 15.77 15.03
C GLN A 234 -16.13 15.93 14.76
N LEU A 235 -16.97 15.17 15.44
CA LEU A 235 -18.42 15.24 15.27
C LEU A 235 -18.98 16.55 15.83
N ASP A 236 -18.49 17.00 16.98
CA ASP A 236 -18.90 18.29 17.59
C ASP A 236 -18.45 19.47 16.72
N ASP A 237 -17.26 19.40 16.12
CA ASP A 237 -16.76 20.37 15.16
C ASP A 237 -17.64 20.42 13.90
N LEU A 238 -18.00 19.26 13.34
CA LEU A 238 -18.91 19.15 12.21
C LEU A 238 -20.30 19.71 12.52
N GLU A 239 -20.89 19.37 13.67
CA GLU A 239 -22.20 19.90 14.08
C GLU A 239 -22.17 21.42 14.29
N SER A 240 -21.10 21.93 14.92
CA SER A 240 -20.90 23.37 15.09
C SER A 240 -20.73 24.07 13.74
N GLY A 241 -19.93 23.48 12.85
CA GLY A 241 -19.73 23.95 11.47
C GLY A 241 -21.04 23.97 10.68
N TYR A 242 -21.81 22.87 10.75
CA TYR A 242 -23.11 22.75 10.09
C TYR A 242 -24.08 23.85 10.52
N ARG A 243 -24.22 24.10 11.84
CA ARG A 243 -25.10 25.17 12.35
C ARG A 243 -24.70 26.55 11.82
N LYS A 244 -23.39 26.87 11.82
CA LYS A 244 -22.88 28.12 11.25
C LYS A 244 -23.15 28.24 9.76
N LEU A 245 -23.03 27.18 9.00
CA LEU A 245 -23.31 27.14 7.57
C LEU A 245 -24.81 27.35 7.30
N ILE A 246 -25.71 26.71 8.07
CA ILE A 246 -27.16 26.95 7.97
C ILE A 246 -27.52 28.41 8.32
N GLU A 247 -26.94 28.99 9.38
CA GLU A 247 -27.14 30.41 9.73
C GLU A 247 -26.66 31.35 8.61
N GLN A 248 -25.65 30.96 7.83
CA GLN A 248 -25.15 31.67 6.66
C GLN A 248 -25.91 31.34 5.37
N ASN A 249 -27.07 30.69 5.48
CA ASN A 249 -27.93 30.32 4.35
C ASN A 249 -27.32 29.32 3.37
N TYR A 250 -26.43 28.44 3.85
CA TYR A 250 -26.00 27.28 3.06
C TYR A 250 -27.09 26.21 3.03
N HIS A 251 -27.24 25.59 1.88
CA HIS A 251 -28.12 24.45 1.65
C HIS A 251 -27.28 23.30 1.11
N PHE A 252 -27.67 22.08 1.41
CA PHE A 252 -26.92 20.89 1.04
C PHE A 252 -27.74 20.02 0.09
N PRO A 253 -27.14 19.41 -0.94
CA PRO A 253 -27.83 18.45 -1.82
C PRO A 253 -28.24 17.18 -1.07
N GLU A 254 -27.44 16.79 -0.08
CA GLU A 254 -27.70 15.64 0.78
C GLU A 254 -28.83 15.95 1.77
N LYS A 255 -29.81 15.07 1.79
CA LYS A 255 -30.93 15.16 2.75
C LYS A 255 -30.54 14.51 4.09
N ASN A 256 -31.08 15.08 5.17
CA ASN A 256 -30.99 14.50 6.51
C ASN A 256 -29.56 14.43 7.09
N ILE A 257 -28.75 15.50 6.93
CA ILE A 257 -27.40 15.60 7.53
C ILE A 257 -27.46 15.40 9.05
N GLU A 258 -28.46 15.97 9.72
CA GLU A 258 -28.67 15.79 11.16
C GLU A 258 -28.87 14.32 11.55
N ARG A 259 -29.53 13.53 10.72
CA ARG A 259 -29.67 12.09 10.94
C ARG A 259 -28.32 11.37 10.79
N ARG A 260 -27.47 11.80 9.86
CA ARG A 260 -26.12 11.22 9.70
C ARG A 260 -25.26 11.46 10.95
N PHE A 261 -25.36 12.63 11.59
CA PHE A 261 -24.70 12.85 12.88
C PHE A 261 -25.16 11.86 13.95
N GLN A 262 -26.47 11.58 14.02
CA GLN A 262 -27.01 10.60 14.95
C GLN A 262 -26.52 9.19 14.65
N GLU A 263 -26.51 8.78 13.37
CA GLU A 263 -26.01 7.47 12.92
C GLU A 263 -24.53 7.27 13.28
N ILE A 264 -23.70 8.32 13.13
CA ILE A 264 -22.28 8.27 13.54
C ILE A 264 -22.17 8.17 15.07
N ARG A 265 -22.94 8.93 15.81
CA ARG A 265 -22.94 8.91 17.29
C ARG A 265 -23.40 7.55 17.83
N GLU A 266 -24.38 6.93 17.21
CA GLU A 266 -24.81 5.56 17.53
C GLU A 266 -23.75 4.53 17.18
N ALA A 267 -23.06 4.66 16.05
CA ALA A 267 -21.96 3.78 15.65
C ALA A 267 -20.79 3.86 16.65
N ILE A 268 -20.39 5.07 17.08
CA ILE A 268 -19.35 5.27 18.09
C ILE A 268 -19.73 4.55 19.41
N ARG A 269 -20.98 4.73 19.87
CA ARG A 269 -21.46 4.08 21.09
C ARG A 269 -21.53 2.56 20.97
N SER A 270 -21.98 2.06 19.83
CA SER A 270 -22.04 0.62 19.56
C SER A 270 -20.65 0.00 19.61
N ASN A 271 -19.70 0.57 18.87
CA ASN A 271 -18.33 0.09 18.83
C ASN A 271 -17.64 0.17 20.19
N SER A 272 -17.82 1.28 20.95
CA SER A 272 -17.31 1.39 22.31
C SER A 272 -17.90 0.32 23.26
N SER A 273 -19.18 -0.05 23.08
CA SER A 273 -19.83 -1.11 23.83
C SER A 273 -19.33 -2.51 23.45
N GLU A 274 -19.08 -2.75 22.17
CA GLU A 274 -18.62 -4.04 21.64
C GLU A 274 -17.14 -4.29 21.94
N LEU A 275 -16.32 -3.23 21.99
CA LEU A 275 -14.90 -3.27 22.34
C LEU A 275 -14.65 -3.89 23.73
N VAL A 276 -15.63 -3.85 24.64
CA VAL A 276 -15.55 -4.53 25.95
C VAL A 276 -15.28 -6.02 25.80
N SER A 277 -15.67 -6.65 24.69
CA SER A 277 -15.37 -8.06 24.41
C SER A 277 -13.94 -8.34 23.98
N LEU A 278 -13.12 -7.29 23.81
CA LEU A 278 -11.73 -7.34 23.33
C LEU A 278 -11.56 -7.89 21.90
N ASP A 279 -12.58 -7.80 21.06
CA ASP A 279 -12.49 -8.08 19.61
C ASP A 279 -11.95 -6.85 18.89
N LEU A 280 -10.62 -6.73 18.86
CA LEU A 280 -9.95 -5.53 18.35
C LEU A 280 -10.06 -5.41 16.82
N ASP A 281 -10.02 -6.51 16.10
CA ASP A 281 -10.07 -6.50 14.63
C ASP A 281 -11.42 -5.92 14.16
N ARG A 282 -12.49 -6.35 14.80
CA ARG A 282 -13.82 -5.80 14.55
C ARG A 282 -13.93 -4.32 14.94
N ALA A 283 -13.37 -3.96 16.09
CA ALA A 283 -13.40 -2.57 16.55
C ALA A 283 -12.62 -1.63 15.62
N GLU A 284 -11.50 -2.08 15.05
CA GLU A 284 -10.72 -1.33 14.05
C GLU A 284 -11.49 -1.18 12.73
N GLU A 285 -12.18 -2.22 12.25
CA GLU A 285 -13.03 -2.15 11.06
C GLU A 285 -14.18 -1.15 11.25
N GLU A 286 -14.88 -1.21 12.37
CA GLU A 286 -15.95 -0.26 12.70
C GLU A 286 -15.42 1.18 12.86
N ASN A 287 -14.23 1.38 13.44
CA ASN A 287 -13.58 2.69 13.50
C ASN A 287 -13.25 3.24 12.09
N ALA A 288 -12.85 2.38 11.15
CA ALA A 288 -12.61 2.80 9.78
C ALA A 288 -13.92 3.25 9.08
N GLU A 289 -15.02 2.53 9.32
CA GLU A 289 -16.34 2.92 8.79
C GLU A 289 -16.85 4.25 9.39
N ILE A 290 -16.61 4.47 10.70
CA ILE A 290 -16.96 5.72 11.37
C ILE A 290 -16.16 6.88 10.76
N GLN A 291 -14.85 6.70 10.59
CA GLN A 291 -13.99 7.70 9.97
C GLN A 291 -14.45 8.04 8.54
N GLU A 292 -14.78 7.06 7.72
CA GLU A 292 -15.29 7.29 6.37
C GLU A 292 -16.58 8.13 6.35
N LYS A 293 -17.48 7.87 7.29
CA LYS A 293 -18.72 8.67 7.43
C LYS A 293 -18.43 10.11 7.85
N ILE A 294 -17.47 10.32 8.75
CA ILE A 294 -17.01 11.64 9.19
C ILE A 294 -16.37 12.39 8.02
N ASP A 295 -15.42 11.76 7.32
CA ASP A 295 -14.73 12.34 6.16
C ASP A 295 -15.69 12.71 5.03
N ASN A 296 -16.72 11.89 4.83
CA ASN A 296 -17.78 12.19 3.87
C ASN A 296 -18.53 13.48 4.23
N LEU A 297 -18.84 13.70 5.50
CA LEU A 297 -19.49 14.95 5.95
C LEU A 297 -18.57 16.16 5.78
N TYR A 298 -17.28 16.06 6.12
CA TYR A 298 -16.31 17.12 5.84
C TYR A 298 -16.26 17.44 4.34
N SER A 299 -16.17 16.45 3.49
CA SER A 299 -16.16 16.59 2.03
C SER A 299 -17.40 17.32 1.49
N ILE A 300 -18.57 17.03 2.05
CA ILE A 300 -19.83 17.69 1.69
C ILE A 300 -19.74 19.19 2.04
N PHE A 301 -19.29 19.53 3.25
CA PHE A 301 -19.22 20.92 3.71
C PHE A 301 -18.13 21.71 2.97
N GLU A 302 -16.96 21.12 2.78
CA GLU A 302 -15.87 21.74 2.03
C GLU A 302 -16.28 22.04 0.59
N ARG A 303 -16.98 21.10 -0.05
CA ARG A 303 -17.51 21.30 -1.41
C ARG A 303 -18.46 22.49 -1.47
N GLU A 304 -19.42 22.60 -0.55
CA GLU A 304 -20.36 23.71 -0.55
C GLU A 304 -19.68 25.05 -0.25
N ILE A 305 -18.70 25.08 0.65
CA ILE A 305 -17.89 26.28 0.95
C ILE A 305 -17.04 26.69 -0.27
N ALA A 306 -16.47 25.75 -0.99
CA ALA A 306 -15.70 26.01 -2.20
C ALA A 306 -16.62 26.56 -3.32
N SER A 307 -17.76 25.90 -3.53
CA SER A 307 -18.76 26.30 -4.51
C SER A 307 -19.32 27.71 -4.23
N TYR A 308 -19.53 28.04 -2.97
CA TYR A 308 -19.94 29.42 -2.59
C TYR A 308 -18.96 30.46 -3.10
N LYS A 309 -17.66 30.26 -2.91
CA LYS A 309 -16.62 31.21 -3.36
C LYS A 309 -16.62 31.37 -4.89
N VAL A 310 -16.86 30.31 -5.63
CA VAL A 310 -16.95 30.31 -7.09
C VAL A 310 -18.21 31.05 -7.53
N VAL A 311 -19.37 30.69 -6.97
CA VAL A 311 -20.67 31.30 -7.27
C VAL A 311 -20.64 32.80 -6.99
N MET A 312 -20.06 33.24 -5.86
CA MET A 312 -19.96 34.67 -5.53
C MET A 312 -19.10 35.46 -6.52
N ARG A 313 -18.11 34.85 -7.14
CA ARG A 313 -17.32 35.46 -8.23
C ARG A 313 -18.12 35.50 -9.53
N GLN A 314 -18.75 34.39 -9.90
CA GLN A 314 -19.54 34.26 -11.12
C GLN A 314 -20.78 35.16 -11.09
N LYS A 315 -21.43 35.29 -9.92
CA LYS A 315 -22.56 36.23 -9.70
C LYS A 315 -22.25 37.65 -10.14
N LYS A 316 -21.02 38.11 -9.99
CA LYS A 316 -20.61 39.50 -10.37
C LYS A 316 -20.38 39.63 -11.87
N ILE A 317 -19.91 38.57 -12.53
CA ILE A 317 -19.50 38.59 -13.93
C ILE A 317 -20.68 38.28 -14.86
N LEU A 318 -21.53 37.36 -14.47
CA LEU A 318 -22.59 36.80 -15.31
C LEU A 318 -23.61 37.83 -15.85
N PRO A 319 -24.11 38.83 -15.05
CA PRO A 319 -25.02 39.84 -15.55
C PRO A 319 -24.41 40.72 -16.65
N ASP A 320 -23.16 41.14 -16.46
CA ASP A 320 -22.46 41.96 -17.45
C ASP A 320 -22.17 41.19 -18.72
N TYR A 321 -21.78 39.91 -18.60
CA TYR A 321 -21.53 39.03 -19.73
C TYR A 321 -22.83 38.78 -20.54
N LEU A 322 -23.92 38.48 -19.84
CA LEU A 322 -25.23 38.30 -20.48
C LEU A 322 -25.68 39.56 -21.23
N LYS A 323 -25.50 40.74 -20.61
CA LYS A 323 -25.79 42.02 -21.22
C LYS A 323 -24.96 42.27 -22.47
N HIS A 324 -23.65 42.01 -22.40
CA HIS A 324 -22.73 42.14 -23.50
C HIS A 324 -23.11 41.21 -24.68
N ALA A 325 -23.40 39.94 -24.40
CA ALA A 325 -23.84 38.98 -25.41
C ALA A 325 -25.13 39.41 -26.13
N LYS A 326 -26.10 39.95 -25.37
CA LYS A 326 -27.34 40.52 -25.92
C LYS A 326 -27.09 41.71 -26.82
N GLU A 327 -26.29 42.67 -26.36
CA GLU A 327 -25.96 43.87 -27.12
C GLU A 327 -25.23 43.52 -28.42
N ASN A 328 -24.31 42.60 -28.36
CA ASN A 328 -23.60 42.13 -29.54
C ASN A 328 -24.52 41.39 -30.52
N ASN A 329 -25.42 40.54 -30.00
CA ASN A 329 -26.39 39.85 -30.87
C ASN A 329 -27.32 40.83 -31.57
N LYS A 330 -27.76 41.89 -30.86
CA LYS A 330 -28.57 42.95 -31.44
C LYS A 330 -27.84 43.70 -32.54
N LYS A 331 -26.57 44.09 -32.30
CA LYS A 331 -25.74 44.77 -33.33
C LYS A 331 -25.53 43.86 -34.54
N LEU A 332 -25.29 42.58 -34.30
CA LEU A 332 -25.10 41.60 -35.36
C LEU A 332 -26.38 41.42 -36.20
N GLN A 333 -27.53 41.41 -35.55
CA GLN A 333 -28.83 41.37 -36.25
C GLN A 333 -29.07 42.66 -37.07
N GLU A 334 -28.78 43.82 -36.52
CA GLU A 334 -28.91 45.10 -37.24
C GLU A 334 -28.00 45.16 -38.44
N GLU A 335 -26.75 44.69 -38.34
CA GLU A 335 -25.80 44.62 -39.44
C GLU A 335 -26.22 43.60 -40.50
N LEU A 336 -26.71 42.45 -40.08
CA LEU A 336 -27.25 41.43 -41.01
C LEU A 336 -28.42 41.98 -41.81
N GLU A 337 -29.40 42.67 -41.15
CA GLU A 337 -30.54 43.27 -41.79
C GLU A 337 -30.11 44.38 -42.77
N ARG A 338 -29.10 45.20 -42.45
CA ARG A 338 -28.52 46.21 -43.35
C ARG A 338 -27.90 45.58 -44.61
N LEU A 339 -27.11 44.53 -44.43
CA LEU A 339 -26.45 43.86 -45.56
C LEU A 339 -27.46 43.12 -46.44
N MET A 340 -28.54 42.54 -45.86
CA MET A 340 -29.59 41.86 -46.63
C MET A 340 -30.35 42.77 -47.60
N LEU A 341 -30.31 44.10 -47.41
CA LEU A 341 -30.87 45.05 -48.37
C LEU A 341 -30.05 45.14 -49.68
N THR A 342 -28.73 44.95 -49.58
CA THR A 342 -27.79 45.14 -50.69
C THR A 342 -27.26 43.83 -51.26
N TYR A 343 -27.17 42.80 -50.43
CA TYR A 343 -26.56 41.53 -50.84
C TYR A 343 -27.54 40.34 -50.74
N ILE A 344 -27.24 39.30 -51.48
CA ILE A 344 -27.82 37.99 -51.36
C ILE A 344 -26.70 37.05 -50.86
N PHE A 345 -26.86 36.46 -49.70
CA PHE A 345 -25.95 35.50 -49.11
C PHE A 345 -26.73 34.38 -48.41
N ASP A 346 -26.02 33.36 -47.88
CA ASP A 346 -26.61 32.16 -47.33
C ASP A 346 -27.50 32.50 -46.09
N GLU A 347 -28.66 31.88 -46.02
CA GLU A 347 -29.58 31.99 -44.90
C GLU A 347 -29.01 31.46 -43.58
N THR A 348 -27.87 30.74 -43.63
CA THR A 348 -27.17 30.20 -42.43
C THR A 348 -26.83 31.30 -41.44
N TYR A 349 -26.37 32.48 -41.90
CA TYR A 349 -26.06 33.62 -41.02
C TYR A 349 -27.28 34.10 -40.21
N ALA A 350 -28.46 34.12 -40.80
CA ALA A 350 -29.69 34.51 -40.12
C ALA A 350 -30.15 33.40 -39.14
N ALA A 351 -29.90 32.16 -39.45
CA ALA A 351 -30.16 31.02 -38.57
C ALA A 351 -29.23 31.03 -37.36
N ASP A 352 -27.94 31.32 -37.56
CA ASP A 352 -26.92 31.41 -36.51
C ASP A 352 -27.29 32.52 -35.52
N VAL A 353 -27.60 33.74 -36.01
CA VAL A 353 -27.99 34.90 -35.16
C VAL A 353 -29.24 34.60 -34.34
N ARG A 354 -30.22 33.89 -34.90
CA ARG A 354 -31.42 33.42 -34.19
C ARG A 354 -31.10 32.37 -33.14
N SER A 355 -30.18 31.46 -33.43
CA SER A 355 -29.70 30.45 -32.49
C SER A 355 -29.01 31.14 -31.29
N PHE A 356 -28.12 32.08 -31.53
CA PHE A 356 -27.49 32.88 -30.47
C PHE A 356 -28.51 33.58 -29.57
N ALA A 357 -29.56 34.19 -30.17
CA ALA A 357 -30.64 34.81 -29.41
C ALA A 357 -31.37 33.78 -28.51
N SER A 358 -31.62 32.59 -29.02
CA SER A 358 -32.26 31.50 -28.26
C SER A 358 -31.38 31.04 -27.10
N ASP A 359 -30.07 30.82 -27.33
CA ASP A 359 -29.12 30.41 -26.32
C ASP A 359 -28.97 31.46 -25.21
N ILE A 360 -28.86 32.74 -25.57
CA ILE A 360 -28.83 33.87 -24.64
C ILE A 360 -30.10 33.93 -23.80
N SER A 361 -31.27 33.72 -24.39
CA SER A 361 -32.54 33.69 -23.68
C SER A 361 -32.64 32.48 -22.76
N GLY A 362 -32.12 31.34 -23.16
CA GLY A 362 -32.02 30.14 -22.33
C GLY A 362 -31.17 30.36 -21.08
N VAL A 363 -30.00 30.99 -21.25
CA VAL A 363 -29.13 31.38 -20.13
C VAL A 363 -29.84 32.40 -19.21
N GLU A 364 -30.49 33.40 -19.77
CA GLU A 364 -31.23 34.38 -19.00
C GLU A 364 -32.29 33.73 -18.11
N THR A 365 -33.10 32.85 -18.66
CA THR A 365 -34.15 32.13 -17.95
C THR A 365 -33.59 31.25 -16.82
N ALA A 366 -32.40 30.66 -17.02
CA ALA A 366 -31.77 29.80 -16.03
C ALA A 366 -31.14 30.61 -14.87
N VAL A 367 -30.61 31.80 -15.15
CA VAL A 367 -29.74 32.55 -14.21
C VAL A 367 -30.48 33.68 -13.50
N LEU A 368 -31.36 34.42 -14.21
CA LEU A 368 -31.96 35.65 -13.68
C LEU A 368 -32.78 35.41 -12.39
N PRO A 369 -33.62 34.37 -12.28
CA PRO A 369 -34.39 34.12 -11.06
C PRO A 369 -33.47 33.85 -9.84
N THR A 370 -32.32 33.22 -10.08
CA THR A 370 -31.34 32.94 -9.04
C THR A 370 -30.57 34.19 -8.60
N LEU A 371 -30.25 35.08 -9.54
CA LEU A 371 -29.55 36.32 -9.25
C LEU A 371 -30.44 37.32 -8.48
N GLU A 372 -31.73 37.42 -8.84
CA GLU A 372 -32.70 38.29 -8.20
C GLU A 372 -33.04 37.87 -6.77
N ASN A 373 -33.12 36.54 -6.54
CA ASN A 373 -33.50 35.99 -5.24
C ASN A 373 -32.33 35.31 -4.53
N PHE A 374 -31.11 35.73 -4.77
CA PHE A 374 -29.90 35.07 -4.29
C PHE A 374 -29.83 34.91 -2.77
N GLU A 375 -30.36 35.87 -2.00
CA GLU A 375 -30.33 35.83 -0.53
C GLU A 375 -31.40 34.92 0.07
N THR A 376 -32.43 34.59 -0.69
CA THR A 376 -33.57 33.73 -0.26
C THR A 376 -33.61 32.40 -0.97
N GLN A 377 -32.58 32.12 -1.76
CA GLN A 377 -32.52 30.88 -2.55
C GLN A 377 -32.36 29.65 -1.64
N VAL A 378 -32.91 28.51 -2.06
CA VAL A 378 -32.94 27.24 -1.32
C VAL A 378 -32.04 26.18 -1.99
N LYS A 379 -31.36 26.52 -3.10
CA LYS A 379 -30.51 25.57 -3.83
C LYS A 379 -29.11 25.52 -3.22
N PRO A 380 -28.49 24.34 -3.15
CA PRO A 380 -27.09 24.22 -2.78
C PRO A 380 -26.17 25.03 -3.71
N PHE A 381 -25.08 25.56 -3.17
CA PHE A 381 -24.11 26.33 -3.96
C PHE A 381 -23.42 25.48 -5.03
N SER A 382 -23.21 24.19 -4.76
CA SER A 382 -22.68 23.25 -5.75
C SER A 382 -23.61 23.01 -6.96
N GLU A 383 -24.91 23.15 -6.78
CA GLU A 383 -25.87 23.12 -7.90
C GLU A 383 -25.86 24.45 -8.67
N LEU A 384 -25.76 25.58 -7.94
CA LEU A 384 -25.66 26.90 -8.55
C LEU A 384 -24.38 27.06 -9.37
N GLU A 385 -23.27 26.56 -8.85
CA GLU A 385 -21.99 26.55 -9.56
C GLU A 385 -22.12 25.87 -10.93
N LYS A 386 -22.75 24.69 -10.98
CA LYS A 386 -23.00 23.97 -12.25
C LYS A 386 -23.88 24.76 -13.22
N ILE A 387 -24.91 25.44 -12.70
CA ILE A 387 -25.79 26.26 -13.53
C ILE A 387 -25.03 27.46 -14.09
N PHE A 388 -24.24 28.14 -13.26
CA PHE A 388 -23.48 29.32 -13.66
C PHE A 388 -22.33 28.97 -14.60
N GLU A 389 -21.62 27.89 -14.34
CA GLU A 389 -20.56 27.38 -15.21
C GLU A 389 -21.11 27.03 -16.60
N LYS A 390 -22.21 26.27 -16.64
CA LYS A 390 -22.89 25.95 -17.92
C LYS A 390 -23.30 27.20 -18.65
N SER A 391 -23.82 28.18 -17.94
CA SER A 391 -24.26 29.47 -18.52
C SER A 391 -23.10 30.28 -19.08
N LEU A 392 -21.98 30.35 -18.37
CA LEU A 392 -20.75 31.00 -18.84
C LEU A 392 -20.18 30.32 -20.06
N ASN A 393 -20.15 29.00 -20.09
CA ASN A 393 -19.68 28.22 -21.24
C ASN A 393 -20.58 28.46 -22.47
N THR A 394 -21.90 28.50 -22.27
CA THR A 394 -22.84 28.82 -23.36
C THR A 394 -22.62 30.23 -23.89
N LEU A 395 -22.48 31.24 -23.01
CA LEU A 395 -22.21 32.61 -23.43
C LEU A 395 -20.88 32.77 -24.16
N SER A 396 -19.85 32.04 -23.72
CA SER A 396 -18.54 32.02 -24.40
C SER A 396 -18.64 31.42 -25.81
N ALA A 397 -19.40 30.34 -25.96
CA ALA A 397 -19.64 29.73 -27.28
C ALA A 397 -20.42 30.69 -28.20
N VAL A 398 -21.42 31.37 -27.65
CA VAL A 398 -22.19 32.41 -28.39
C VAL A 398 -21.29 33.55 -28.82
N GLU A 399 -20.45 34.08 -27.93
CA GLU A 399 -19.52 35.17 -28.24
C GLU A 399 -18.57 34.81 -29.37
N ASN A 400 -17.95 33.62 -29.33
CA ASN A 400 -17.09 33.14 -30.39
C ASN A 400 -17.83 33.01 -31.74
N GLY A 401 -19.05 32.48 -31.69
CA GLY A 401 -19.91 32.39 -32.87
C GLY A 401 -20.28 33.77 -33.44
N GLN A 402 -20.62 34.74 -32.56
CA GLN A 402 -20.93 36.11 -32.94
C GLN A 402 -19.73 36.78 -33.63
N VAL A 403 -18.52 36.60 -33.10
CA VAL A 403 -17.28 37.14 -33.70
C VAL A 403 -17.09 36.52 -35.09
N GLU A 404 -17.23 35.21 -35.23
CA GLU A 404 -17.06 34.54 -36.54
C GLU A 404 -18.06 35.05 -37.59
N VAL A 405 -19.34 35.15 -37.22
CA VAL A 405 -20.37 35.67 -38.12
C VAL A 405 -20.10 37.14 -38.47
N PHE A 406 -19.70 37.96 -37.49
CA PHE A 406 -19.39 39.36 -37.72
C PHE A 406 -18.21 39.52 -38.69
N GLU A 407 -17.13 38.75 -38.54
CA GLU A 407 -15.99 38.80 -39.49
C GLU A 407 -16.40 38.39 -40.90
N LYS A 408 -17.27 37.37 -41.03
CA LYS A 408 -17.80 36.94 -42.32
C LYS A 408 -18.67 38.04 -42.95
N LEU A 409 -19.53 38.71 -42.19
CA LEU A 409 -20.35 39.85 -42.64
C LEU A 409 -19.50 41.04 -43.08
N GLN A 410 -18.45 41.38 -42.32
CA GLN A 410 -17.50 42.43 -42.73
C GLN A 410 -16.71 42.09 -44.00
N ALA A 411 -16.45 40.81 -44.21
CA ALA A 411 -15.75 40.37 -45.40
C ALA A 411 -16.59 40.56 -46.68
N ILE A 412 -17.93 40.61 -46.58
CA ILE A 412 -18.83 40.80 -47.75
C ILE A 412 -18.51 42.11 -48.49
N GLU A 413 -18.51 43.25 -47.80
CA GLU A 413 -18.22 44.56 -48.38
C GLU A 413 -16.78 44.66 -48.89
N LYS A 414 -15.81 44.08 -48.16
CA LYS A 414 -14.41 44.03 -48.61
C LYS A 414 -14.24 43.21 -49.88
N ASN A 415 -14.93 42.07 -49.98
CA ASN A 415 -14.88 41.19 -51.13
C ASN A 415 -15.52 41.85 -52.35
N GLU A 416 -16.65 42.61 -52.19
CA GLU A 416 -17.21 43.41 -53.29
C GLU A 416 -16.22 44.47 -53.78
N ALA A 417 -15.66 45.26 -52.85
CA ALA A 417 -14.70 46.30 -53.20
C ALA A 417 -13.50 45.75 -53.96
N LYS A 418 -12.97 44.62 -53.51
CA LYS A 418 -11.88 43.91 -54.19
C LYS A 418 -12.29 43.41 -55.59
N ALA A 419 -13.48 42.80 -55.69
CA ALA A 419 -13.98 42.35 -56.98
C ALA A 419 -14.17 43.47 -57.99
N ARG A 420 -14.61 44.66 -57.56
CA ARG A 420 -14.69 45.87 -58.41
C ARG A 420 -13.33 46.34 -58.89
N GLU A 421 -12.33 46.38 -58.00
CA GLU A 421 -10.96 46.75 -58.38
C GLU A 421 -10.37 45.74 -59.36
N GLU A 422 -10.55 44.44 -59.14
CA GLU A 422 -10.10 43.41 -60.07
C GLU A 422 -10.84 43.45 -61.39
N LEU A 423 -12.16 43.76 -61.39
CA LEU A 423 -12.91 43.98 -62.64
C LEU A 423 -12.28 45.07 -63.54
N ASP A 424 -11.96 46.24 -62.91
CA ASP A 424 -11.32 47.35 -63.59
C ASP A 424 -9.95 46.94 -64.21
N ILE A 425 -9.18 46.12 -63.49
CA ILE A 425 -7.92 45.55 -63.97
C ILE A 425 -8.17 44.60 -65.13
N TYR A 426 -9.16 43.72 -65.10
CA TYR A 426 -9.47 42.78 -66.21
C TYR A 426 -9.96 43.49 -67.47
N VAL A 427 -10.83 44.50 -67.30
CA VAL A 427 -11.27 45.32 -68.46
C VAL A 427 -10.10 46.04 -69.07
N ASN A 428 -9.19 46.64 -68.33
CA ASN A 428 -8.01 47.30 -68.82
C ASN A 428 -7.06 46.29 -69.49
N LYS A 429 -6.81 45.11 -68.96
CA LYS A 429 -6.03 44.06 -69.56
C LYS A 429 -6.63 43.61 -70.91
N LEU A 430 -7.96 43.42 -70.95
CA LEU A 430 -8.64 43.10 -72.24
C LEU A 430 -8.40 44.15 -73.33
N HIS A 431 -8.51 45.43 -72.94
CA HIS A 431 -8.19 46.52 -73.87
C HIS A 431 -6.72 46.56 -74.34
N VAL A 432 -5.80 46.31 -73.44
CA VAL A 432 -4.37 46.24 -73.70
C VAL A 432 -4.05 45.07 -74.67
N ILE A 433 -4.60 43.87 -74.37
CA ILE A 433 -4.40 42.68 -75.26
C ILE A 433 -4.99 42.94 -76.64
N LYS A 434 -6.18 43.51 -76.75
CA LYS A 434 -6.80 43.88 -77.98
C LYS A 434 -5.89 44.83 -78.83
N ARG A 435 -5.39 45.92 -78.22
CA ARG A 435 -4.47 46.86 -78.87
C ARG A 435 -3.14 46.23 -79.21
N TYR A 436 -2.65 45.31 -78.40
CA TYR A 436 -1.41 44.61 -78.66
C TYR A 436 -1.51 43.73 -79.96
N MET A 437 -2.63 43.02 -80.12
CA MET A 437 -2.93 42.21 -81.27
C MET A 437 -3.14 43.07 -82.54
N GLU A 438 -3.90 44.19 -82.44
CA GLU A 438 -4.13 45.11 -83.58
C GLU A 438 -2.86 45.79 -84.10
N LYS A 439 -1.94 46.14 -83.21
CA LYS A 439 -0.67 46.83 -83.61
C LYS A 439 0.34 45.94 -84.30
N ARG A 440 0.19 44.61 -84.25
CA ARG A 440 1.16 43.68 -84.84
C ARG A 440 0.97 43.35 -86.31
N ASN A 441 -0.04 43.94 -86.95
CA ASN A 441 -0.31 43.75 -88.40
C ASN A 441 -0.28 42.26 -88.81
N LEU A 442 -0.89 41.41 -87.98
CA LEU A 442 -0.92 39.96 -88.25
C LEU A 442 -1.65 39.66 -89.55
N PRO A 443 -1.21 38.69 -90.36
CA PRO A 443 -1.83 38.36 -91.70
C PRO A 443 -3.24 37.79 -91.53
N GLY A 444 -3.69 37.58 -90.30
CA GLY A 444 -5.01 37.15 -89.87
C GLY A 444 -4.97 36.83 -88.39
N ILE A 445 -6.09 37.02 -87.62
CA ILE A 445 -6.23 36.64 -86.22
C ILE A 445 -6.75 35.22 -86.23
N PRO A 446 -6.07 34.26 -85.50
CA PRO A 446 -6.52 32.88 -85.48
C PRO A 446 -7.90 32.74 -84.80
N GLN A 447 -8.73 31.85 -85.32
CA GLN A 447 -10.08 31.58 -84.80
C GLN A 447 -10.05 31.13 -83.35
N SER A 448 -9.02 30.37 -82.94
CA SER A 448 -8.77 29.94 -81.56
C SER A 448 -8.60 31.11 -80.63
N PHE A 449 -7.83 32.14 -80.97
CA PHE A 449 -7.67 33.36 -80.17
C PHE A 449 -8.99 34.14 -80.06
N LEU A 450 -9.72 34.32 -81.18
CA LEU A 450 -11.02 35.00 -81.16
C LEU A 450 -12.01 34.29 -80.21
N SER A 451 -12.02 32.95 -80.26
CA SER A 451 -12.88 32.17 -79.35
C SER A 451 -12.54 32.43 -77.86
N VAL A 452 -11.26 32.40 -77.48
CA VAL A 452 -10.80 32.69 -76.13
C VAL A 452 -11.10 34.14 -75.76
N PHE A 453 -10.88 35.12 -76.67
CA PHE A 453 -11.16 36.54 -76.43
C PHE A 453 -12.65 36.81 -76.16
N PHE A 454 -13.55 36.27 -76.96
CA PHE A 454 -15.00 36.44 -76.76
C PHE A 454 -15.50 35.69 -75.48
N SER A 455 -14.94 34.51 -75.17
CA SER A 455 -15.26 33.80 -73.96
C SER A 455 -14.82 34.60 -72.72
N THR A 456 -13.59 35.16 -72.75
CA THR A 456 -13.10 35.98 -71.60
C THR A 456 -13.90 37.28 -71.48
N SER A 457 -14.25 37.92 -72.58
CA SER A 457 -15.13 39.10 -72.58
C SER A 457 -16.49 38.81 -71.92
N ALA A 458 -17.14 37.70 -72.31
CA ALA A 458 -18.40 37.29 -71.78
C ALA A 458 -18.33 36.96 -70.23
N GLN A 459 -17.20 36.43 -69.74
CA GLN A 459 -16.99 36.21 -68.32
C GLN A 459 -16.83 37.53 -67.57
N ILE A 460 -16.06 38.50 -68.12
CA ILE A 460 -15.92 39.81 -67.51
C ILE A 460 -17.26 40.58 -67.54
N GLU A 461 -18.05 40.50 -68.61
CA GLU A 461 -19.40 41.07 -68.69
C GLU A 461 -20.33 40.44 -67.64
N ALA A 462 -20.28 39.11 -67.47
CA ALA A 462 -21.09 38.43 -66.39
C ALA A 462 -20.71 38.89 -64.98
N LEU A 463 -19.41 39.14 -64.71
CA LEU A 463 -18.96 39.72 -63.44
C LEU A 463 -19.46 41.16 -63.26
N MET A 464 -19.38 41.98 -64.33
CA MET A 464 -19.88 43.37 -64.30
C MET A 464 -21.39 43.41 -64.11
N ASP A 465 -22.13 42.54 -64.77
CA ASP A 465 -23.58 42.44 -64.60
C ASP A 465 -23.99 42.06 -63.18
N GLU A 466 -23.30 41.06 -62.55
CA GLU A 466 -23.59 40.66 -61.20
C GLU A 466 -23.30 41.78 -60.18
N LEU A 467 -22.17 42.49 -60.35
CA LEU A 467 -21.81 43.65 -59.51
C LEU A 467 -22.72 44.89 -59.74
N SER A 468 -23.47 44.91 -60.80
CA SER A 468 -24.40 46.00 -61.16
C SER A 468 -25.83 45.75 -60.72
N ARG A 469 -26.13 44.58 -60.17
CA ARG A 469 -27.48 44.21 -59.71
C ARG A 469 -27.89 45.01 -58.47
N GLY A 470 -29.19 45.25 -58.31
CA GLY A 470 -29.73 45.92 -57.12
C GLY A 470 -29.52 45.13 -55.84
N ARG A 471 -29.36 43.80 -55.95
CA ARG A 471 -28.94 42.92 -54.86
C ARG A 471 -27.86 41.99 -55.41
N ILE A 472 -26.68 42.08 -54.86
CA ILE A 472 -25.47 41.42 -55.31
C ILE A 472 -25.35 40.04 -54.61
N ASN A 473 -25.17 38.98 -55.44
CA ASN A 473 -24.84 37.70 -54.90
C ASN A 473 -23.32 37.57 -54.73
N ILE A 474 -22.86 37.75 -53.48
CA ILE A 474 -21.40 37.79 -53.19
C ILE A 474 -20.66 36.49 -53.53
N ASP A 475 -21.29 35.35 -53.34
CA ASP A 475 -20.69 34.04 -53.69
C ASP A 475 -20.56 33.86 -55.20
N ALA A 476 -21.54 34.37 -55.95
CA ALA A 476 -21.46 34.42 -57.43
C ALA A 476 -20.37 35.39 -57.87
N VAL A 477 -20.28 36.57 -57.27
CA VAL A 477 -19.22 37.55 -57.56
C VAL A 477 -17.84 36.94 -57.31
N MET A 478 -17.60 36.29 -56.19
CA MET A 478 -16.29 35.71 -55.89
C MET A 478 -15.90 34.62 -56.89
N ARG A 479 -16.85 33.75 -57.28
CA ARG A 479 -16.62 32.72 -58.31
C ARG A 479 -16.33 33.35 -59.68
N LEU A 480 -17.13 34.36 -60.06
CA LEU A 480 -16.92 35.04 -61.35
C LEU A 480 -15.59 35.81 -61.40
N THR A 481 -15.18 36.43 -60.27
CA THR A 481 -13.89 37.11 -60.16
C THR A 481 -12.72 36.13 -60.42
N GLU A 482 -12.74 34.95 -59.76
CA GLU A 482 -11.71 33.94 -59.95
C GLU A 482 -11.71 33.33 -61.36
N THR A 483 -12.89 33.02 -61.92
CA THR A 483 -13.00 32.50 -63.27
C THR A 483 -12.58 33.54 -64.31
N SER A 484 -12.90 34.85 -64.12
CA SER A 484 -12.45 35.95 -64.99
C SER A 484 -10.95 36.11 -64.90
N LYS A 485 -10.34 36.03 -63.73
CA LYS A 485 -8.89 36.05 -63.55
C LYS A 485 -8.21 34.99 -64.39
N ASN A 486 -8.63 33.73 -64.20
CA ASN A 486 -8.04 32.60 -64.95
C ASN A 486 -8.23 32.72 -66.45
N ALA A 487 -9.39 33.28 -66.94
CA ALA A 487 -9.64 33.52 -68.37
C ALA A 487 -8.79 34.63 -68.92
N VAL A 488 -8.58 35.74 -68.21
CA VAL A 488 -7.71 36.84 -68.63
C VAL A 488 -6.26 36.40 -68.69
N ASP A 489 -5.76 35.65 -67.71
CA ASP A 489 -4.40 35.13 -67.68
C ASP A 489 -4.18 34.13 -68.84
N HIS A 490 -5.14 33.26 -69.13
CA HIS A 490 -5.10 32.38 -70.32
C HIS A 490 -5.17 33.13 -71.64
N LEU A 491 -5.97 34.19 -71.72
CA LEU A 491 -6.01 35.05 -72.94
C LEU A 491 -4.68 35.77 -73.17
N GLU A 492 -4.05 36.29 -72.12
CA GLU A 492 -2.74 36.94 -72.18
C GLU A 492 -1.67 35.98 -72.68
N GLU A 493 -1.64 34.75 -72.21
CA GLU A 493 -0.75 33.68 -72.64
C GLU A 493 -0.99 33.29 -74.08
N THR A 494 -2.24 33.15 -74.49
CA THR A 494 -2.66 32.84 -75.83
C THR A 494 -2.26 33.93 -76.79
N ALA A 495 -2.45 35.23 -76.42
CA ALA A 495 -2.02 36.37 -77.23
C ALA A 495 -0.52 36.39 -77.44
N TYR A 496 0.26 36.12 -76.40
CA TYR A 496 1.72 36.05 -76.51
C TYR A 496 2.20 34.93 -77.48
N LEU A 497 1.60 33.72 -77.34
CA LEU A 497 1.91 32.60 -78.24
C LEU A 497 1.56 32.86 -79.69
N VAL A 498 0.40 33.50 -79.96
CA VAL A 498 0.01 33.87 -81.33
C VAL A 498 1.01 34.84 -81.94
N VAL A 499 1.42 35.88 -81.25
CA VAL A 499 2.40 36.87 -81.73
C VAL A 499 3.77 36.22 -81.92
N GLN A 500 4.21 35.36 -80.99
CA GLN A 500 5.47 34.66 -81.09
C GLN A 500 5.52 33.74 -82.36
N ASN A 501 4.46 32.96 -82.59
CA ASN A 501 4.33 32.07 -83.70
C ASN A 501 4.31 32.87 -85.07
N ALA A 502 3.60 33.99 -85.09
CA ALA A 502 3.60 34.88 -86.30
C ALA A 502 4.98 35.42 -86.55
N THR A 503 5.71 35.91 -85.55
CA THR A 503 7.11 36.42 -85.75
C THR A 503 8.05 35.32 -86.17
N LEU A 504 7.96 34.11 -85.68
CA LEU A 504 8.74 32.95 -86.10
C LEU A 504 8.43 32.58 -87.55
N THR A 505 7.16 32.60 -87.94
CA THR A 505 6.73 32.34 -89.33
C THR A 505 7.29 33.39 -90.33
N GLU A 506 7.26 34.64 -89.92
CA GLU A 506 7.81 35.75 -90.70
C GLU A 506 9.35 35.61 -90.87
N GLN A 507 10.06 35.26 -89.85
CA GLN A 507 11.49 34.97 -89.89
C GLN A 507 11.82 33.77 -90.80
N LEU A 508 11.03 32.68 -90.68
CA LEU A 508 11.19 31.51 -91.57
C LEU A 508 10.92 31.82 -93.05
N LEU A 509 9.88 32.62 -93.32
CA LEU A 509 9.60 33.11 -94.70
C LEU A 509 10.73 33.98 -95.22
N GLN A 510 11.31 34.89 -94.45
CA GLN A 510 12.49 35.68 -94.84
C GLN A 510 13.71 34.81 -95.07
N TYR A 511 13.90 33.74 -94.32
CA TYR A 511 14.97 32.76 -94.55
C TYR A 511 14.75 31.92 -95.81
N SER A 512 13.48 31.53 -96.08
CA SER A 512 13.12 30.76 -97.30
C SER A 512 13.21 31.56 -98.57
N ASN A 513 13.10 32.91 -98.49
CA ASN A 513 13.18 33.82 -99.67
C ASN A 513 14.59 34.38 -99.91
N ARG A 514 15.59 33.96 -99.10
CA ARG A 514 17.04 34.16 -99.35
C ARG A 514 17.65 32.90 -99.99
#